data_febf3e23e6aaf767304f7e6d49d91187
#
_entry.id   febf3e23e6aaf767304f7e6d49d91187
#
_cell.length_a   1.000
_cell.length_b   1.000
_cell.length_c   1.000
_cell.angle_alpha   90.00
_cell.angle_beta   90.00
_cell.angle_gamma   90.00
#
_symmetry.space_group_name_H-M   'P 1'
#
loop_
_entity.id
_entity.type
_entity.pdbx_description
1 polymer ?
#
loop_
_entity_poly.entity_id
_entity_poly.type
_entity_poly.pdbx_seq_one_letter_code
_entity_poly.pdbx_strand_id
1 'polypeptide(L)'
;RMIISASRRTDIPAFYSDWFFRRLEEGYLYVRNPMNPGQVSKILLNQDTVDCFVFWTKDPGPMMERLSVLDRLGYPYYFQFTLTPYGADVEPGLPHKNELVKTFRELSARLGPERVIWRYDPVLLSPSYTREYHFQWFSRLCSSLEGYTHTCVISFLDMYRKIKGRMDRIQTRAMTGEDMVSLASFMGPEAERHGMTVRTCSEAADLSGFHIQKGKCIDDQLIAGLLGRPLDVKKDSTEGGMRLCQERGYRRYNTCPHLCRYCYANFSPDQVEVKRRLHDPGLSPFVRPAHREERITVREMKSVVCPAGDGRCALHLTFRRMGNRNRQHLKMNTDGALI
;
A
#
# COMPACT_ATOMS: atom_id res chain seq x y z
N ARG A 1 14.08 5.38 13.86
CA ARG A 1 13.25 4.31 13.31
C ARG A 1 12.53 4.79 12.05
N MET A 2 12.00 3.87 11.25
CA MET A 2 11.33 4.22 9.99
C MET A 2 10.20 3.23 9.69
N ILE A 3 9.25 3.65 8.86
CA ILE A 3 8.26 2.75 8.26
C ILE A 3 8.86 2.21 6.97
N ILE A 4 8.89 0.93 6.76
CA ILE A 4 9.38 0.31 5.53
C ILE A 4 8.22 -0.10 4.65
N SER A 5 8.07 0.62 3.52
CA SER A 5 7.13 0.24 2.47
C SER A 5 7.78 -0.84 1.60
N ALA A 6 7.38 -2.07 1.79
CA ALA A 6 7.85 -3.21 1.00
C ALA A 6 6.94 -3.43 -0.22
N SER A 7 7.51 -3.87 -1.33
CA SER A 7 6.77 -4.33 -2.50
C SER A 7 6.15 -3.28 -3.41
N ARG A 8 6.55 -2.01 -3.39
CA ARG A 8 5.93 -1.01 -4.26
C ARG A 8 6.20 -1.18 -5.77
N ARG A 9 7.26 -1.89 -6.15
CA ARG A 9 7.65 -2.13 -7.57
C ARG A 9 7.81 -3.59 -7.94
N THR A 10 7.64 -4.46 -6.98
CA THR A 10 7.57 -5.90 -7.11
C THR A 10 6.60 -6.42 -6.06
N ASP A 11 6.24 -7.67 -6.09
CA ASP A 11 5.42 -8.29 -5.05
C ASP A 11 6.32 -9.20 -4.18
N ILE A 12 6.81 -8.65 -3.05
CA ILE A 12 7.69 -9.38 -2.14
C ILE A 12 6.92 -10.52 -1.45
N PRO A 13 5.73 -10.31 -0.89
CA PRO A 13 4.96 -11.39 -0.30
C PRO A 13 4.72 -12.56 -1.25
N ALA A 14 4.40 -12.28 -2.51
CA ALA A 14 4.08 -13.33 -3.48
C ALA A 14 5.30 -14.12 -3.98
N PHE A 15 6.45 -13.44 -4.19
CA PHE A 15 7.56 -14.05 -4.95
C PHE A 15 8.90 -14.03 -4.25
N TYR A 16 9.05 -13.23 -3.21
CA TYR A 16 10.35 -12.92 -2.60
C TYR A 16 10.31 -12.95 -1.07
N SER A 17 9.36 -13.69 -0.50
CA SER A 17 9.20 -13.82 0.95
C SER A 17 10.44 -14.45 1.59
N ASP A 18 11.02 -15.50 0.99
CA ASP A 18 12.24 -16.14 1.51
C ASP A 18 13.40 -15.17 1.60
N TRP A 19 13.59 -14.38 0.53
CA TRP A 19 14.60 -13.34 0.53
C TRP A 19 14.36 -12.29 1.63
N PHE A 20 13.11 -11.84 1.81
CA PHE A 20 12.76 -10.86 2.85
C PHE A 20 13.09 -11.38 4.25
N PHE A 21 12.72 -12.61 4.56
CA PHE A 21 13.00 -13.19 5.88
C PHE A 21 14.48 -13.44 6.11
N ARG A 22 15.25 -13.84 5.09
CA ARG A 22 16.71 -13.91 5.19
C ARG A 22 17.34 -12.54 5.47
N ARG A 23 16.86 -11.48 4.83
CA ARG A 23 17.33 -10.10 5.13
C ARG A 23 16.99 -9.69 6.54
N LEU A 24 15.83 -10.10 7.03
CA LEU A 24 15.42 -9.84 8.41
C LEU A 24 16.32 -10.58 9.42
N GLU A 25 16.66 -11.84 9.17
CA GLU A 25 17.59 -12.64 9.95
C GLU A 25 19.00 -12.04 9.97
N GLU A 26 19.51 -11.56 8.84
CA GLU A 26 20.80 -10.86 8.75
C GLU A 26 20.79 -9.46 9.35
N GLY A 27 19.61 -8.90 9.62
CA GLY A 27 19.42 -7.59 10.24
C GLY A 27 19.72 -6.41 9.33
N TYR A 28 19.90 -6.61 8.02
CA TYR A 28 20.10 -5.52 7.05
C TYR A 28 19.76 -5.92 5.62
N LEU A 29 19.62 -4.89 4.79
CA LEU A 29 19.53 -5.04 3.33
C LEU A 29 20.25 -3.91 2.61
N TYR A 30 20.63 -4.15 1.36
CA TYR A 30 21.22 -3.14 0.49
C TYR A 30 20.22 -2.64 -0.55
N VAL A 31 20.17 -1.32 -0.73
CA VAL A 31 19.34 -0.66 -1.74
C VAL A 31 20.21 0.19 -2.65
N ARG A 32 20.17 -0.11 -3.95
CA ARG A 32 20.85 0.70 -4.97
C ARG A 32 20.09 1.97 -5.28
N ASN A 33 20.81 3.05 -5.46
CA ASN A 33 20.22 4.27 -5.97
C ASN A 33 19.87 4.07 -7.46
N PRO A 34 18.60 4.23 -7.87
CA PRO A 34 18.19 4.01 -9.27
C PRO A 34 18.78 5.04 -10.23
N MET A 35 19.13 6.23 -9.73
CA MET A 35 19.75 7.30 -10.51
C MET A 35 21.27 7.21 -10.57
N ASN A 36 21.88 6.52 -9.60
CA ASN A 36 23.31 6.26 -9.54
C ASN A 36 23.56 4.84 -9.03
N PRO A 37 23.70 3.85 -9.94
CA PRO A 37 23.83 2.44 -9.57
C PRO A 37 25.07 2.11 -8.73
N GLY A 38 26.12 2.94 -8.79
CA GLY A 38 27.33 2.80 -7.96
C GLY A 38 27.10 3.19 -6.49
N GLN A 39 26.01 3.86 -6.18
CA GLN A 39 25.67 4.25 -4.81
C GLN A 39 24.72 3.22 -4.19
N VAL A 40 25.17 2.57 -3.13
CA VAL A 40 24.42 1.56 -2.37
C VAL A 40 24.19 2.05 -0.95
N SER A 41 22.95 1.98 -0.48
CA SER A 41 22.61 2.27 0.92
C SER A 41 22.42 0.97 1.69
N LYS A 42 23.08 0.81 2.83
CA LYS A 42 22.80 -0.24 3.81
C LYS A 42 21.67 0.25 4.73
N ILE A 43 20.59 -0.51 4.78
CA ILE A 43 19.43 -0.26 5.64
C ILE A 43 19.43 -1.32 6.72
N LEU A 44 19.44 -0.90 7.97
CA LEU A 44 19.35 -1.81 9.11
C LEU A 44 17.90 -2.24 9.34
N LEU A 45 17.72 -3.53 9.60
CA LEU A 45 16.44 -4.17 9.89
C LEU A 45 16.44 -4.70 11.32
N ASN A 46 16.41 -3.80 12.30
CA ASN A 46 16.26 -4.14 13.70
C ASN A 46 15.16 -3.30 14.35
N GLN A 47 14.74 -3.67 15.55
CA GLN A 47 13.65 -2.99 16.25
C GLN A 47 13.96 -1.52 16.58
N ASP A 48 15.25 -1.14 16.64
CA ASP A 48 15.65 0.25 16.89
C ASP A 48 15.55 1.13 15.65
N THR A 49 15.48 0.52 14.46
CA THR A 49 15.48 1.23 13.18
C THR A 49 14.15 1.14 12.42
N VAL A 50 13.35 0.09 12.67
CA VAL A 50 12.07 -0.14 11.98
C VAL A 50 10.91 0.08 12.92
N ASP A 51 9.99 0.98 12.55
CA ASP A 51 8.74 1.21 13.27
C ASP A 51 7.63 0.26 12.79
N CYS A 52 7.51 0.06 11.48
CA CYS A 52 6.45 -0.76 10.89
C CYS A 52 6.84 -1.22 9.49
N PHE A 53 6.42 -2.42 9.10
CA PHE A 53 6.43 -2.87 7.71
C PHE A 53 5.05 -2.69 7.07
N VAL A 54 5.02 -2.16 5.85
CA VAL A 54 3.82 -2.06 5.01
C VAL A 54 4.04 -2.92 3.78
N PHE A 55 3.28 -4.01 3.67
CA PHE A 55 3.36 -4.92 2.55
C PHE A 55 2.29 -4.60 1.50
N TRP A 56 2.72 -4.44 0.25
CA TRP A 56 1.84 -4.27 -0.91
C TRP A 56 1.85 -5.57 -1.69
N THR A 57 0.71 -6.17 -1.89
CA THR A 57 0.66 -7.48 -2.54
C THR A 57 -0.65 -7.71 -3.26
N LYS A 58 -0.61 -8.60 -4.24
CA LYS A 58 -1.78 -9.18 -4.89
C LYS A 58 -2.02 -10.64 -4.48
N ASP A 59 -1.00 -11.26 -3.87
CA ASP A 59 -1.08 -12.61 -3.35
C ASP A 59 -0.10 -12.79 -2.18
N PRO A 60 -0.54 -12.63 -0.92
CA PRO A 60 0.31 -12.82 0.24
C PRO A 60 0.51 -14.29 0.63
N GLY A 61 -0.16 -15.25 -0.04
CA GLY A 61 -0.16 -16.67 0.31
C GLY A 61 1.23 -17.21 0.68
N PRO A 62 2.26 -17.05 -0.20
CA PRO A 62 3.60 -17.56 0.08
C PRO A 62 4.29 -16.96 1.32
N MET A 63 3.90 -15.75 1.76
CA MET A 63 4.45 -15.13 2.96
C MET A 63 3.72 -15.53 4.23
N MET A 64 2.46 -15.95 4.14
CA MET A 64 1.57 -16.15 5.29
C MET A 64 2.11 -17.16 6.29
N GLU A 65 2.72 -18.24 5.82
CA GLU A 65 3.28 -19.30 6.70
C GLU A 65 4.38 -18.78 7.64
N ARG A 66 5.08 -17.74 7.23
CA ARG A 66 6.23 -17.17 7.95
C ARG A 66 5.92 -15.87 8.72
N LEU A 67 4.68 -15.39 8.73
CA LEU A 67 4.32 -14.18 9.48
C LEU A 67 4.57 -14.29 10.98
N SER A 68 4.54 -15.52 11.54
CA SER A 68 4.92 -15.79 12.93
C SER A 68 6.35 -15.36 13.27
N VAL A 69 7.24 -15.24 12.28
CA VAL A 69 8.59 -14.70 12.48
C VAL A 69 8.53 -13.22 12.80
N LEU A 70 7.72 -12.44 12.07
CA LEU A 70 7.51 -11.00 12.35
C LEU A 70 6.85 -10.80 13.72
N ASP A 71 5.85 -11.63 14.05
CA ASP A 71 5.14 -11.57 15.33
C ASP A 71 6.12 -11.85 16.49
N ARG A 72 6.92 -12.90 16.40
CA ARG A 72 7.95 -13.26 17.41
C ARG A 72 9.03 -12.19 17.57
N LEU A 73 9.43 -11.56 16.46
CA LEU A 73 10.41 -10.47 16.47
C LEU A 73 9.80 -9.14 16.90
N GLY A 74 8.48 -9.07 17.13
CA GLY A 74 7.80 -7.87 17.62
C GLY A 74 7.74 -6.72 16.60
N TYR A 75 7.78 -7.01 15.30
CA TYR A 75 7.61 -5.99 14.27
C TYR A 75 6.14 -5.73 13.99
N PRO A 76 5.66 -4.49 14.16
CA PRO A 76 4.35 -4.09 13.63
C PRO A 76 4.36 -4.15 12.10
N TYR A 77 3.27 -4.66 11.53
CA TYR A 77 3.09 -4.70 10.08
C TYR A 77 1.60 -4.74 9.71
N TYR A 78 1.29 -4.33 8.48
CA TYR A 78 -0.01 -4.49 7.88
C TYR A 78 0.11 -4.68 6.35
N PHE A 79 -0.98 -5.14 5.74
CA PHE A 79 -1.03 -5.43 4.32
C PHE A 79 -1.94 -4.46 3.58
N GLN A 80 -1.49 -4.06 2.40
CA GLN A 80 -2.25 -3.42 1.36
C GLN A 80 -2.50 -4.50 0.29
N PHE A 81 -3.64 -5.19 0.36
CA PHE A 81 -3.96 -6.30 -0.53
C PHE A 81 -4.75 -5.79 -1.73
N THR A 82 -4.14 -5.80 -2.90
CA THR A 82 -4.80 -5.41 -4.16
C THR A 82 -5.60 -6.58 -4.71
N LEU A 83 -6.91 -6.44 -4.69
CA LEU A 83 -7.87 -7.39 -5.26
C LEU A 83 -8.83 -6.63 -6.19
N THR A 84 -8.66 -6.83 -7.48
CA THR A 84 -9.36 -6.19 -8.59
C THR A 84 -10.17 -7.21 -9.39
N PRO A 85 -11.15 -6.80 -10.21
CA PRO A 85 -12.02 -7.72 -10.91
C PRO A 85 -11.43 -8.28 -12.22
N TYR A 86 -10.23 -7.85 -12.61
CA TYR A 86 -9.68 -8.11 -13.94
C TYR A 86 -9.32 -9.57 -14.18
N GLY A 87 -9.53 -10.03 -15.42
CA GLY A 87 -9.14 -11.34 -15.89
C GLY A 87 -7.65 -11.43 -16.28
N ALA A 88 -7.27 -12.59 -16.84
CA ALA A 88 -5.90 -12.86 -17.29
C ALA A 88 -5.46 -11.96 -18.46
N ASP A 89 -6.40 -11.36 -19.18
CA ASP A 89 -6.12 -10.37 -20.23
C ASP A 89 -5.46 -9.10 -19.68
N VAL A 90 -5.73 -8.76 -18.41
CA VAL A 90 -5.15 -7.61 -17.70
C VAL A 90 -4.13 -8.04 -16.64
N GLU A 91 -4.41 -9.14 -15.93
CA GLU A 91 -3.62 -9.66 -14.81
C GLU A 91 -3.21 -11.12 -15.02
N PRO A 92 -2.33 -11.41 -16.01
CA PRO A 92 -2.08 -12.76 -16.48
C PRO A 92 -1.38 -13.68 -15.47
N GLY A 93 -0.66 -13.13 -14.49
CA GLY A 93 0.12 -13.90 -13.53
C GLY A 93 -0.56 -14.07 -12.17
N LEU A 94 -1.88 -13.82 -12.07
CA LEU A 94 -2.62 -13.97 -10.81
C LEU A 94 -3.38 -15.30 -10.74
N PRO A 95 -3.53 -15.87 -9.52
CA PRO A 95 -4.49 -16.93 -9.26
C PRO A 95 -5.94 -16.54 -9.55
N HIS A 96 -6.82 -17.51 -9.59
CA HIS A 96 -8.26 -17.25 -9.75
C HIS A 96 -8.81 -16.37 -8.62
N LYS A 97 -9.77 -15.48 -8.93
CA LYS A 97 -10.26 -14.50 -7.94
C LYS A 97 -10.86 -15.13 -6.69
N ASN A 98 -11.49 -16.29 -6.79
CA ASN A 98 -12.01 -16.99 -5.63
C ASN A 98 -10.90 -17.46 -4.67
N GLU A 99 -9.74 -17.85 -5.20
CA GLU A 99 -8.57 -18.21 -4.41
C GLU A 99 -8.00 -16.98 -3.70
N LEU A 100 -7.92 -15.85 -4.41
CA LEU A 100 -7.46 -14.59 -3.80
C LEU A 100 -8.43 -14.07 -2.73
N VAL A 101 -9.74 -14.21 -2.91
CA VAL A 101 -10.73 -13.90 -1.86
C VAL A 101 -10.54 -14.80 -0.65
N LYS A 102 -10.32 -16.10 -0.86
CA LYS A 102 -10.02 -17.03 0.23
C LYS A 102 -8.75 -16.62 0.98
N THR A 103 -7.66 -16.36 0.25
CA THR A 103 -6.39 -15.90 0.83
C THR A 103 -6.55 -14.58 1.59
N PHE A 104 -7.37 -13.65 1.09
CA PHE A 104 -7.67 -12.40 1.78
C PHE A 104 -8.34 -12.66 3.14
N ARG A 105 -9.36 -13.51 3.16
CA ARG A 105 -10.09 -13.87 4.38
C ARG A 105 -9.19 -14.59 5.40
N GLU A 106 -8.35 -15.50 4.94
CA GLU A 106 -7.39 -16.21 5.79
C GLU A 106 -6.36 -15.26 6.40
N LEU A 107 -5.83 -14.32 5.60
CA LEU A 107 -4.93 -13.28 6.10
C LEU A 107 -5.62 -12.40 7.15
N SER A 108 -6.85 -11.96 6.86
CA SER A 108 -7.63 -11.13 7.79
C SER A 108 -7.99 -11.86 9.06
N ALA A 109 -8.40 -13.12 8.98
CA ALA A 109 -8.69 -13.94 10.17
C ALA A 109 -7.48 -14.08 11.09
N ARG A 110 -6.26 -14.06 10.53
CA ARG A 110 -5.01 -14.12 11.29
C ARG A 110 -4.60 -12.79 11.89
N LEU A 111 -4.77 -11.69 11.16
CA LEU A 111 -4.21 -10.39 11.55
C LEU A 111 -5.22 -9.43 12.18
N GLY A 112 -6.50 -9.66 11.94
CA GLY A 112 -7.57 -8.71 12.19
C GLY A 112 -7.90 -7.86 10.94
N PRO A 113 -9.19 -7.46 10.77
CA PRO A 113 -9.66 -6.74 9.60
C PRO A 113 -9.07 -5.34 9.45
N GLU A 114 -8.58 -4.74 10.51
CA GLU A 114 -7.92 -3.43 10.52
C GLU A 114 -6.53 -3.46 9.89
N ARG A 115 -5.87 -4.64 9.85
CA ARG A 115 -4.50 -4.80 9.33
C ARG A 115 -4.44 -5.30 7.89
N VAL A 116 -5.58 -5.52 7.25
CA VAL A 116 -5.67 -5.92 5.85
C VAL A 116 -6.52 -4.92 5.09
N ILE A 117 -5.86 -3.99 4.41
CA ILE A 117 -6.52 -2.95 3.62
C ILE A 117 -6.80 -3.51 2.24
N TRP A 118 -8.05 -3.51 1.82
CA TRP A 118 -8.42 -3.86 0.46
C TRP A 118 -8.09 -2.72 -0.50
N ARG A 119 -7.41 -3.02 -1.60
CA ARG A 119 -7.16 -2.08 -2.69
C ARG A 119 -7.90 -2.54 -3.94
N TYR A 120 -8.92 -1.80 -4.32
CA TYR A 120 -9.58 -1.91 -5.61
C TYR A 120 -8.95 -0.89 -6.58
N ASP A 121 -7.70 -1.16 -6.96
CA ASP A 121 -6.75 -0.17 -7.49
C ASP A 121 -5.81 -0.82 -8.53
N PRO A 122 -5.76 -0.26 -9.76
CA PRO A 122 -6.52 0.86 -10.29
C PRO A 122 -7.88 0.45 -10.88
N VAL A 123 -8.83 1.39 -10.91
CA VAL A 123 -10.05 1.27 -11.73
C VAL A 123 -9.72 1.71 -13.15
N LEU A 124 -9.99 0.86 -14.14
CA LEU A 124 -9.81 1.17 -15.56
C LEU A 124 -11.11 0.89 -16.35
N LEU A 125 -11.32 1.62 -17.42
CA LEU A 125 -12.48 1.43 -18.30
C LEU A 125 -12.04 1.00 -19.70
N SER A 126 -12.72 0.00 -20.21
CA SER A 126 -12.58 -0.53 -21.56
C SER A 126 -13.91 -1.13 -22.04
N PRO A 127 -14.05 -1.61 -23.28
CA PRO A 127 -15.26 -2.29 -23.72
C PRO A 127 -15.65 -3.51 -22.86
N SER A 128 -14.67 -4.23 -22.31
CA SER A 128 -14.91 -5.38 -21.42
C SER A 128 -15.07 -5.00 -19.95
N TYR A 129 -14.55 -3.86 -19.55
CA TYR A 129 -14.52 -3.37 -18.16
C TYR A 129 -15.28 -2.05 -18.08
N THR A 130 -16.62 -2.12 -18.21
CA THR A 130 -17.53 -0.96 -18.19
C THR A 130 -17.80 -0.50 -16.76
N ARG A 131 -18.53 0.61 -16.60
CA ARG A 131 -19.00 1.05 -15.27
C ARG A 131 -19.87 -0.01 -14.61
N GLU A 132 -20.79 -0.62 -15.38
CA GLU A 132 -21.72 -1.67 -14.93
C GLU A 132 -20.97 -2.93 -14.49
N TYR A 133 -19.90 -3.29 -15.22
CA TYR A 133 -19.00 -4.37 -14.80
C TYR A 133 -18.39 -4.09 -13.44
N HIS A 134 -17.89 -2.85 -13.23
CA HIS A 134 -17.34 -2.46 -11.94
C HIS A 134 -18.39 -2.44 -10.83
N PHE A 135 -19.62 -2.01 -11.09
CA PHE A 135 -20.70 -2.05 -10.09
C PHE A 135 -20.97 -3.48 -9.63
N GLN A 136 -21.12 -4.41 -10.55
CA GLN A 136 -21.40 -5.82 -10.24
C GLN A 136 -20.25 -6.46 -9.45
N TRP A 137 -19.01 -6.26 -9.90
CA TRP A 137 -17.85 -6.86 -9.24
C TRP A 137 -17.51 -6.20 -7.91
N PHE A 138 -17.67 -4.90 -7.80
CA PHE A 138 -17.42 -4.19 -6.55
C PHE A 138 -18.40 -4.66 -5.47
N SER A 139 -19.69 -4.76 -5.78
CA SER A 139 -20.72 -5.30 -4.88
C SER A 139 -20.41 -6.74 -4.45
N ARG A 140 -20.05 -7.60 -5.41
CA ARG A 140 -19.66 -8.99 -5.12
C ARG A 140 -18.45 -9.06 -4.18
N LEU A 141 -17.44 -8.24 -4.42
CA LEU A 141 -16.24 -8.21 -3.57
C LEU A 141 -16.55 -7.59 -2.20
N CYS A 142 -17.34 -6.53 -2.11
CA CYS A 142 -17.81 -5.99 -0.83
C CYS A 142 -18.50 -7.06 0.01
N SER A 143 -19.47 -7.78 -0.56
CA SER A 143 -20.15 -8.90 0.12
C SER A 143 -19.17 -10.02 0.51
N SER A 144 -18.19 -10.32 -0.36
CA SER A 144 -17.18 -11.36 -0.08
C SER A 144 -16.20 -10.98 1.01
N LEU A 145 -15.93 -9.70 1.20
CA LEU A 145 -14.93 -9.18 2.14
C LEU A 145 -15.55 -8.53 3.39
N GLU A 146 -16.88 -8.58 3.53
CA GLU A 146 -17.59 -8.07 4.70
C GLU A 146 -17.07 -8.73 5.98
N GLY A 147 -16.71 -7.89 6.97
CA GLY A 147 -16.10 -8.33 8.22
C GLY A 147 -14.61 -8.70 8.15
N TYR A 148 -14.03 -8.77 6.93
CA TYR A 148 -12.60 -9.07 6.75
C TYR A 148 -11.74 -7.84 6.46
N THR A 149 -12.33 -6.69 6.24
CA THR A 149 -11.63 -5.41 6.14
C THR A 149 -12.56 -4.25 6.49
N HIS A 150 -12.01 -3.16 7.01
CA HIS A 150 -12.75 -1.93 7.29
C HIS A 150 -12.45 -0.81 6.29
N THR A 151 -11.48 -1.03 5.40
CA THR A 151 -11.03 0.03 4.48
C THR A 151 -10.86 -0.53 3.09
N CYS A 152 -11.51 0.10 2.12
CA CYS A 152 -11.26 -0.07 0.70
C CYS A 152 -10.55 1.18 0.16
N VAL A 153 -9.46 0.99 -0.58
CA VAL A 153 -8.75 2.07 -1.26
C VAL A 153 -8.97 1.93 -2.76
N ILE A 154 -9.40 3.00 -3.39
CA ILE A 154 -9.58 3.08 -4.84
C ILE A 154 -8.61 4.11 -5.45
N SER A 155 -8.20 3.89 -6.68
CA SER A 155 -7.61 4.91 -7.56
C SER A 155 -8.06 4.69 -8.99
N PHE A 156 -8.04 5.73 -9.80
CA PHE A 156 -8.31 5.62 -11.22
C PHE A 156 -7.01 5.46 -12.00
N LEU A 157 -7.07 4.76 -13.13
CA LEU A 157 -5.87 4.48 -13.91
C LEU A 157 -5.27 5.74 -14.50
N ASP A 158 -4.05 6.07 -14.08
CA ASP A 158 -3.19 7.04 -14.73
C ASP A 158 -2.52 6.45 -15.97
N MET A 159 -2.73 7.07 -17.13
CA MET A 159 -2.18 6.59 -18.39
C MET A 159 -0.73 7.04 -18.58
N TYR A 160 0.20 6.34 -17.94
CA TYR A 160 1.63 6.59 -18.15
C TYR A 160 2.10 6.17 -19.56
N ARG A 161 2.99 6.95 -20.16
CA ARG A 161 3.55 6.65 -21.49
C ARG A 161 4.11 5.23 -21.60
N LYS A 162 4.70 4.69 -20.53
CA LYS A 162 5.28 3.33 -20.49
C LYS A 162 4.28 2.20 -20.57
N ILE A 163 3.02 2.43 -20.22
CA ILE A 163 1.97 1.40 -20.23
C ILE A 163 1.03 1.56 -21.42
N LYS A 164 1.05 2.70 -22.12
CA LYS A 164 0.08 3.07 -23.15
C LYS A 164 -0.13 1.95 -24.18
N GLY A 165 0.93 1.45 -24.81
CA GLY A 165 0.79 0.40 -25.85
C GLY A 165 0.23 -0.93 -25.34
N ARG A 166 0.36 -1.23 -24.04
CA ARG A 166 -0.26 -2.43 -23.44
C ARG A 166 -1.74 -2.18 -23.12
N MET A 167 -2.06 -0.96 -22.71
CA MET A 167 -3.43 -0.56 -22.40
C MET A 167 -4.25 -0.35 -23.68
N ASP A 168 -3.62 0.14 -24.76
CA ASP A 168 -4.26 0.25 -26.07
C ASP A 168 -4.70 -1.12 -26.61
N ARG A 169 -3.98 -2.21 -26.32
CA ARG A 169 -4.35 -3.59 -26.72
C ARG A 169 -5.63 -4.08 -26.09
N ILE A 170 -5.99 -3.62 -24.92
CA ILE A 170 -7.25 -3.91 -24.23
C ILE A 170 -8.27 -2.77 -24.39
N GLN A 171 -7.98 -1.84 -25.32
CA GLN A 171 -8.85 -0.71 -25.68
C GLN A 171 -9.24 0.15 -24.47
N THR A 172 -8.30 0.35 -23.54
CA THR A 172 -8.54 1.20 -22.36
C THR A 172 -8.73 2.65 -22.79
N ARG A 173 -9.76 3.29 -22.30
CA ARG A 173 -9.99 4.72 -22.48
C ARG A 173 -9.62 5.53 -21.24
N ALA A 174 -9.37 6.80 -21.44
CA ALA A 174 -9.17 7.73 -20.34
C ALA A 174 -10.43 7.84 -19.48
N MET A 175 -10.25 7.96 -18.18
CA MET A 175 -11.32 8.21 -17.22
C MET A 175 -11.77 9.67 -17.33
N THR A 176 -13.07 9.91 -17.48
CA THR A 176 -13.66 11.24 -17.45
C THR A 176 -14.12 11.61 -16.04
N GLY A 177 -14.35 12.90 -15.78
CA GLY A 177 -14.95 13.32 -14.51
C GLY A 177 -16.33 12.72 -14.27
N GLU A 178 -17.14 12.54 -15.32
CA GLU A 178 -18.44 11.87 -15.24
C GLU A 178 -18.30 10.39 -14.84
N ASP A 179 -17.31 9.68 -15.39
CA ASP A 179 -17.03 8.30 -15.00
C ASP A 179 -16.64 8.21 -13.53
N MET A 180 -15.78 9.11 -13.08
CA MET A 180 -15.33 9.14 -11.66
C MET A 180 -16.53 9.38 -10.73
N VAL A 181 -17.39 10.33 -11.07
CA VAL A 181 -18.62 10.61 -10.29
C VAL A 181 -19.55 9.42 -10.30
N SER A 182 -19.81 8.81 -11.47
CA SER A 182 -20.68 7.65 -11.60
C SER A 182 -20.16 6.46 -10.79
N LEU A 183 -18.87 6.15 -10.86
CA LEU A 183 -18.24 5.09 -10.08
C LEU A 183 -18.29 5.40 -8.58
N ALA A 184 -17.96 6.62 -8.19
CA ALA A 184 -17.93 7.04 -6.80
C ALA A 184 -19.32 7.01 -6.15
N SER A 185 -20.36 7.48 -6.87
CA SER A 185 -21.76 7.48 -6.39
C SER A 185 -22.30 6.09 -6.09
N PHE A 186 -21.73 5.06 -6.71
CA PHE A 186 -22.06 3.66 -6.43
C PHE A 186 -21.13 3.07 -5.35
N MET A 187 -19.79 3.21 -5.51
CA MET A 187 -18.82 2.49 -4.70
C MET A 187 -18.80 2.93 -3.23
N GLY A 188 -18.99 4.21 -2.96
CA GLY A 188 -18.99 4.72 -1.59
C GLY A 188 -20.15 4.14 -0.76
N PRO A 189 -21.42 4.35 -1.16
CA PRO A 189 -22.58 3.79 -0.45
C PRO A 189 -22.57 2.26 -0.40
N GLU A 190 -22.09 1.60 -1.47
CA GLU A 190 -22.03 0.13 -1.51
C GLU A 190 -21.06 -0.40 -0.45
N ALA A 191 -19.85 0.14 -0.36
CA ALA A 191 -18.88 -0.26 0.65
C ALA A 191 -19.38 0.02 2.09
N GLU A 192 -20.05 1.16 2.29
CA GLU A 192 -20.62 1.53 3.60
C GLU A 192 -21.67 0.54 4.07
N ARG A 193 -22.52 0.03 3.17
CA ARG A 193 -23.50 -1.04 3.48
C ARG A 193 -22.85 -2.32 3.99
N HIS A 194 -21.60 -2.57 3.60
CA HIS A 194 -20.79 -3.72 4.05
C HIS A 194 -19.79 -3.36 5.15
N GLY A 195 -19.99 -2.23 5.85
CA GLY A 195 -19.16 -1.82 6.98
C GLY A 195 -17.76 -1.33 6.61
N MET A 196 -17.53 -0.95 5.35
CA MET A 196 -16.24 -0.48 4.86
C MET A 196 -16.25 1.02 4.56
N THR A 197 -15.13 1.69 4.84
CA THR A 197 -14.89 3.07 4.42
C THR A 197 -14.07 3.06 3.13
N VAL A 198 -14.53 3.77 2.10
CA VAL A 198 -13.75 3.97 0.88
C VAL A 198 -12.85 5.17 1.01
N ARG A 199 -11.61 5.02 0.57
CA ARG A 199 -10.61 6.10 0.51
C ARG A 199 -9.98 6.17 -0.87
N THR A 200 -9.64 7.36 -1.34
CA THR A 200 -8.85 7.54 -2.57
C THR A 200 -7.36 7.45 -2.28
N CYS A 201 -6.57 7.08 -3.29
CA CYS A 201 -5.12 7.14 -3.24
C CYS A 201 -4.62 8.13 -4.29
N SER A 202 -4.10 9.28 -3.83
CA SER A 202 -3.49 10.32 -4.69
C SER A 202 -4.42 10.89 -5.78
N GLU A 203 -5.73 10.88 -5.56
CA GLU A 203 -6.70 11.45 -6.50
C GLU A 203 -6.88 12.96 -6.25
N ALA A 204 -6.86 13.72 -7.34
CA ALA A 204 -7.12 15.16 -7.30
C ALA A 204 -8.63 15.47 -7.11
N ALA A 205 -9.51 14.60 -7.64
CA ALA A 205 -10.95 14.77 -7.55
C ALA A 205 -11.45 14.73 -6.10
N ASP A 206 -12.34 15.62 -5.76
CA ASP A 206 -13.06 15.58 -4.48
C ASP A 206 -14.28 14.68 -4.61
N LEU A 207 -14.23 13.52 -3.96
CA LEU A 207 -15.29 12.52 -3.95
C LEU A 207 -16.00 12.41 -2.59
N SER A 208 -15.79 13.39 -1.70
CA SER A 208 -16.33 13.38 -0.33
C SER A 208 -17.86 13.34 -0.29
N GLY A 209 -18.53 13.95 -1.29
CA GLY A 209 -19.98 13.90 -1.45
C GLY A 209 -20.57 12.49 -1.69
N PHE A 210 -19.72 11.51 -1.99
CA PHE A 210 -20.10 10.11 -2.25
C PHE A 210 -19.60 9.15 -1.16
N HIS A 211 -19.43 9.59 0.07
CA HIS A 211 -18.92 8.79 1.19
C HIS A 211 -17.48 8.27 0.99
N ILE A 212 -16.70 8.93 0.12
CA ILE A 212 -15.33 8.57 -0.18
C ILE A 212 -14.39 9.62 0.43
N GLN A 213 -13.49 9.18 1.30
CA GLN A 213 -12.54 10.04 1.99
C GLN A 213 -11.24 10.18 1.19
N LYS A 214 -10.57 11.34 1.30
CA LYS A 214 -9.17 11.44 0.84
C LYS A 214 -8.30 10.53 1.70
N GLY A 215 -7.60 9.60 1.05
CA GLY A 215 -6.72 8.65 1.70
C GLY A 215 -5.25 9.07 1.61
N LYS A 216 -4.43 8.29 2.30
CA LYS A 216 -2.96 8.36 2.25
C LYS A 216 -2.43 7.04 1.75
N CYS A 217 -1.32 7.05 1.00
CA CYS A 217 -0.68 5.82 0.52
C CYS A 217 -0.27 4.90 1.68
N ILE A 218 0.16 5.48 2.79
CA ILE A 218 0.49 4.79 4.04
C ILE A 218 -0.36 5.42 5.15
N ASP A 219 -1.12 4.60 5.87
CA ASP A 219 -2.01 5.06 6.93
C ASP A 219 -1.23 5.24 8.25
N ASP A 220 -0.91 6.49 8.56
CA ASP A 220 -0.22 6.88 9.80
C ASP A 220 -1.05 6.62 11.07
N GLN A 221 -2.38 6.67 10.94
CA GLN A 221 -3.27 6.42 12.08
C GLN A 221 -3.33 4.93 12.42
N LEU A 222 -3.40 4.08 11.40
CA LEU A 222 -3.29 2.65 11.59
C LEU A 222 -1.94 2.30 12.23
N ILE A 223 -0.85 2.85 11.72
CA ILE A 223 0.49 2.58 12.28
C ILE A 223 0.60 3.10 13.71
N ALA A 224 0.09 4.30 14.01
CA ALA A 224 0.06 4.83 15.37
C ALA A 224 -0.74 3.91 16.33
N GLY A 225 -1.86 3.35 15.85
CA GLY A 225 -2.64 2.35 16.58
C GLY A 225 -1.86 1.08 16.86
N LEU A 226 -1.16 0.53 15.85
CA LEU A 226 -0.33 -0.67 16.00
C LEU A 226 0.85 -0.47 16.95
N LEU A 227 1.42 0.74 16.98
CA LEU A 227 2.54 1.07 17.85
C LEU A 227 2.10 1.50 19.27
N GLY A 228 0.81 1.82 19.46
CA GLY A 228 0.31 2.41 20.69
C GLY A 228 0.90 3.82 20.98
N ARG A 229 1.46 4.49 19.98
CA ARG A 229 2.14 5.78 20.07
C ARG A 229 1.82 6.68 18.88
N PRO A 230 1.69 8.00 19.09
CA PRO A 230 1.52 8.94 17.98
C PRO A 230 2.77 9.02 17.11
N LEU A 231 2.56 9.36 15.84
CA LEU A 231 3.62 9.57 14.87
C LEU A 231 3.82 11.07 14.62
N ASP A 232 5.07 11.53 14.64
CA ASP A 232 5.46 12.85 14.14
C ASP A 232 5.82 12.74 12.66
N VAL A 233 4.81 12.86 11.81
CA VAL A 233 4.98 12.73 10.38
C VAL A 233 4.82 14.10 9.75
N LYS A 234 5.90 14.61 9.15
CA LYS A 234 5.85 15.83 8.36
C LYS A 234 4.94 15.61 7.16
N LYS A 235 3.90 16.45 7.04
CA LYS A 235 3.09 16.50 5.82
C LYS A 235 4.00 16.88 4.66
N ASP A 236 4.02 16.09 3.61
CA ASP A 236 4.68 16.49 2.37
C ASP A 236 3.86 17.61 1.72
N SER A 237 4.54 18.65 1.26
CA SER A 237 3.93 19.79 0.59
C SER A 237 3.46 19.46 -0.84
N THR A 238 3.74 18.26 -1.35
CA THR A 238 3.30 17.80 -2.65
C THR A 238 2.13 16.83 -2.50
N GLU A 239 0.92 17.30 -2.78
CA GLU A 239 -0.30 16.53 -3.07
C GLU A 239 -0.74 15.50 -2.01
N GLY A 240 -0.91 15.92 -0.74
CA GLY A 240 -1.63 15.08 0.26
C GLY A 240 -0.98 13.75 0.65
N GLY A 241 0.18 13.42 0.10
CA GLY A 241 0.93 12.21 0.41
C GLY A 241 1.94 12.48 1.53
N MET A 242 1.84 11.73 2.61
CA MET A 242 2.89 11.71 3.62
C MET A 242 4.15 11.09 3.04
N ARG A 243 5.31 11.78 3.11
CA ARG A 243 6.62 11.14 3.00
C ARG A 243 6.88 10.27 4.24
N LEU A 244 6.00 9.30 4.45
CA LEU A 244 6.26 8.21 5.35
C LEU A 244 7.21 7.27 4.64
N CYS A 245 8.40 7.24 5.09
CA CYS A 245 9.50 6.50 4.53
C CYS A 245 9.90 7.00 3.18
N GLN A 246 11.06 7.48 3.14
CA GLN A 246 11.75 7.48 1.87
C GLN A 246 11.66 6.06 1.34
N GLU A 247 10.76 5.88 0.37
CA GLU A 247 10.61 4.66 -0.40
C GLU A 247 11.94 4.21 -0.95
N ARG A 248 12.65 3.42 -0.22
CA ARG A 248 13.86 2.76 -0.67
C ARG A 248 13.80 1.27 -0.42
N GLY A 249 12.57 0.72 -0.38
CA GLY A 249 12.36 -0.67 -0.69
C GLY A 249 12.61 -0.88 -2.19
N TYR A 250 13.12 -2.00 -2.58
CA TYR A 250 13.33 -2.54 -3.92
C TYR A 250 12.89 -1.67 -5.09
N ARG A 251 13.74 -0.78 -5.57
CA ARG A 251 13.50 0.05 -6.76
C ARG A 251 13.97 -0.65 -8.05
N ARG A 252 13.68 -1.94 -8.23
CA ARG A 252 13.99 -2.61 -9.48
C ARG A 252 12.75 -2.79 -10.32
N TYR A 253 12.80 -2.23 -11.52
CA TYR A 253 11.82 -2.47 -12.57
C TYR A 253 11.97 -3.89 -13.14
N ASN A 254 10.87 -4.43 -13.67
CA ASN A 254 10.80 -5.73 -14.31
C ASN A 254 11.27 -6.87 -13.39
N THR A 255 10.62 -6.99 -12.23
CA THR A 255 10.91 -8.05 -11.27
C THR A 255 9.67 -8.76 -10.75
N CYS A 256 8.45 -8.28 -11.06
CA CYS A 256 7.22 -8.87 -10.57
C CYS A 256 6.60 -9.82 -11.61
N PRO A 257 6.49 -11.13 -11.33
CA PRO A 257 5.91 -12.12 -12.26
C PRO A 257 4.40 -12.00 -12.47
N HIS A 258 3.67 -11.16 -11.72
CA HIS A 258 2.25 -10.94 -11.99
C HIS A 258 1.98 -10.34 -13.37
N LEU A 259 2.92 -9.57 -13.93
CA LEU A 259 2.88 -9.00 -15.28
C LEU A 259 1.62 -8.18 -15.59
N CYS A 260 1.02 -7.58 -14.57
CA CYS A 260 -0.18 -6.73 -14.74
C CYS A 260 0.06 -5.67 -15.83
N ARG A 261 -0.85 -5.57 -16.81
CA ARG A 261 -0.66 -4.71 -17.98
C ARG A 261 -0.59 -3.24 -17.65
N TYR A 262 -1.30 -2.79 -16.63
CA TYR A 262 -1.28 -1.42 -16.13
C TYR A 262 -0.07 -1.09 -15.24
N CYS A 263 0.77 -2.07 -14.90
CA CYS A 263 1.88 -1.82 -13.99
C CYS A 263 3.00 -1.02 -14.65
N TYR A 264 3.29 0.16 -14.11
CA TYR A 264 4.40 1.01 -14.58
C TYR A 264 5.79 0.44 -14.24
N ALA A 265 5.84 -0.48 -13.28
CA ALA A 265 7.11 -1.06 -12.82
C ALA A 265 7.57 -2.26 -13.66
N ASN A 266 6.66 -2.89 -14.41
CA ASN A 266 6.95 -4.02 -15.28
C ASN A 266 6.57 -3.69 -16.73
N PHE A 267 7.56 -3.52 -17.58
CA PHE A 267 7.36 -3.17 -18.99
C PHE A 267 8.04 -4.16 -19.96
N SER A 268 8.79 -5.14 -19.45
CA SER A 268 9.45 -6.18 -20.25
C SER A 268 9.31 -7.55 -19.56
N PRO A 269 8.40 -8.42 -20.04
CA PRO A 269 8.25 -9.78 -19.53
C PRO A 269 9.54 -10.60 -19.57
N ASP A 270 10.32 -10.48 -20.67
CA ASP A 270 11.59 -11.19 -20.82
C ASP A 270 12.60 -10.80 -19.74
N GLN A 271 12.67 -9.49 -19.42
CA GLN A 271 13.52 -9.04 -18.32
C GLN A 271 13.04 -9.53 -16.96
N VAL A 272 11.73 -9.67 -16.76
CA VAL A 272 11.18 -10.25 -15.53
C VAL A 272 11.65 -11.69 -15.38
N GLU A 273 11.54 -12.49 -16.45
CA GLU A 273 11.95 -13.88 -16.44
C GLU A 273 13.46 -14.04 -16.21
N VAL A 274 14.30 -13.27 -16.93
CA VAL A 274 15.76 -13.27 -16.72
C VAL A 274 16.11 -12.93 -15.26
N LYS A 275 15.50 -11.87 -14.69
CA LYS A 275 15.79 -11.47 -13.32
C LYS A 275 15.28 -12.46 -12.29
N ARG A 276 14.18 -13.14 -12.57
CA ARG A 276 13.64 -14.19 -11.71
C ARG A 276 14.61 -15.39 -11.67
N ARG A 277 15.16 -15.82 -12.80
CA ARG A 277 16.16 -16.91 -12.86
C ARG A 277 17.46 -16.55 -12.16
N LEU A 278 17.85 -15.27 -12.19
CA LEU A 278 19.06 -14.76 -11.54
C LEU A 278 18.83 -14.41 -10.04
N HIS A 279 17.62 -14.55 -9.56
CA HIS A 279 17.31 -14.26 -8.17
C HIS A 279 17.85 -15.37 -7.27
N ASP A 280 18.66 -14.97 -6.29
CA ASP A 280 19.13 -15.81 -5.20
C ASP A 280 18.65 -15.22 -3.86
N PRO A 281 17.83 -15.94 -3.10
CA PRO A 281 17.38 -15.47 -1.79
C PRO A 281 18.53 -15.24 -0.79
N GLY A 282 19.67 -15.86 -0.99
CA GLY A 282 20.87 -15.67 -0.17
C GLY A 282 21.58 -14.34 -0.40
N LEU A 283 21.38 -13.70 -1.55
CA LEU A 283 22.07 -12.46 -1.87
C LEU A 283 21.38 -11.25 -1.27
N SER A 284 22.16 -10.39 -0.63
CA SER A 284 21.63 -9.15 -0.03
C SER A 284 21.18 -8.12 -1.06
N PRO A 285 21.89 -7.83 -2.17
CA PRO A 285 21.29 -7.17 -3.31
C PRO A 285 20.36 -8.12 -4.05
N PHE A 286 19.14 -7.69 -4.30
CA PHE A 286 18.03 -8.50 -4.80
C PHE A 286 18.30 -9.36 -6.08
N VAL A 287 19.25 -8.99 -6.94
CA VAL A 287 19.49 -9.71 -8.21
C VAL A 287 20.98 -9.98 -8.48
N ARG A 288 21.90 -9.21 -7.90
CA ARG A 288 23.34 -9.45 -8.06
C ARG A 288 24.12 -8.95 -6.84
N PRO A 289 25.29 -9.56 -6.55
CA PRO A 289 26.18 -9.09 -5.49
C PRO A 289 26.56 -7.61 -5.65
N ALA A 290 26.89 -6.95 -4.54
CA ALA A 290 27.56 -5.66 -4.57
C ALA A 290 28.96 -5.84 -5.17
N HIS A 291 29.36 -4.95 -6.10
CA HIS A 291 30.72 -4.95 -6.64
C HIS A 291 31.67 -4.24 -5.66
N ARG A 292 32.95 -4.62 -5.67
CA ARG A 292 33.97 -4.00 -4.77
C ARG A 292 34.13 -2.49 -4.94
N GLU A 293 33.80 -1.95 -6.10
CA GLU A 293 33.87 -0.52 -6.41
C GLU A 293 32.61 0.29 -6.02
N GLU A 294 31.58 -0.37 -5.49
CA GLU A 294 30.36 0.33 -5.10
C GLU A 294 30.53 1.04 -3.77
N ARG A 295 30.18 2.32 -3.74
CA ARG A 295 30.17 3.12 -2.50
C ARG A 295 29.00 2.72 -1.63
N ILE A 296 29.27 2.01 -0.55
CA ILE A 296 28.27 1.61 0.45
C ILE A 296 28.21 2.65 1.55
N THR A 297 27.04 3.21 1.79
CA THR A 297 26.79 4.15 2.91
C THR A 297 25.74 3.54 3.84
N VAL A 298 26.05 3.52 5.14
CA VAL A 298 25.04 3.21 6.17
C VAL A 298 24.13 4.43 6.30
N ARG A 299 22.85 4.20 6.19
CA ARG A 299 21.88 5.29 6.25
C ARG A 299 21.47 5.56 7.68
N GLU A 300 21.56 6.82 8.11
CA GLU A 300 20.93 7.27 9.34
C GLU A 300 19.41 7.13 9.24
N MET A 301 18.82 6.53 10.27
CA MET A 301 17.40 6.26 10.41
C MET A 301 16.81 7.20 11.46
N LYS A 302 15.86 8.05 11.04
CA LYS A 302 15.13 8.93 11.97
C LYS A 302 13.77 8.31 12.28
N SER A 303 13.48 8.11 13.56
CA SER A 303 12.18 7.65 14.01
C SER A 303 11.10 8.69 13.66
N VAL A 304 9.94 8.18 13.25
CA VAL A 304 8.72 8.99 13.08
C VAL A 304 7.79 8.87 14.28
N VAL A 305 8.17 8.08 15.30
CA VAL A 305 7.41 7.96 16.55
C VAL A 305 7.74 9.14 17.45
N CYS A 306 6.72 9.78 17.99
CA CYS A 306 6.89 10.86 18.96
C CYS A 306 7.62 10.39 20.20
N PRO A 307 8.61 11.15 20.71
CA PRO A 307 9.25 10.85 21.99
C PRO A 307 8.22 10.80 23.13
N ALA A 308 8.44 9.90 24.08
CA ALA A 308 7.59 9.83 25.27
C ALA A 308 7.70 11.16 26.05
N GLY A 309 6.55 11.82 26.29
CA GLY A 309 6.50 13.09 27.00
C GLY A 309 6.52 14.36 26.13
N ASP A 310 6.59 14.26 24.80
CA ASP A 310 6.47 15.44 23.94
C ASP A 310 5.00 15.87 23.81
N GLY A 311 4.62 16.92 24.56
CA GLY A 311 3.26 17.48 24.60
C GLY A 311 2.72 17.93 23.23
N ARG A 312 3.60 18.22 22.25
CA ARG A 312 3.20 18.62 20.89
C ARG A 312 2.53 17.49 20.12
N CYS A 313 2.88 16.24 20.42
CA CYS A 313 2.27 15.06 19.81
C CYS A 313 0.96 14.65 20.48
N ALA A 314 0.74 15.00 21.75
CA ALA A 314 -0.46 14.67 22.50
C ALA A 314 -1.70 15.44 22.01
N LEU A 315 -1.53 16.66 21.52
CA LEU A 315 -2.63 17.52 21.02
C LEU A 315 -3.39 16.91 19.83
N HIS A 316 -2.76 16.09 18.99
CA HIS A 316 -3.42 15.44 17.86
C HIS A 316 -4.36 14.29 18.24
N LEU A 317 -4.18 13.66 19.39
CA LEU A 317 -5.03 12.54 19.86
C LEU A 317 -6.25 13.03 20.65
N THR A 318 -6.15 14.14 21.36
CA THR A 318 -7.23 14.69 22.19
C THR A 318 -8.37 15.28 21.36
N PHE A 319 -8.08 15.92 20.25
CA PHE A 319 -9.13 16.51 19.39
C PHE A 319 -10.04 15.50 18.69
N ARG A 320 -9.68 14.20 18.59
CA ARG A 320 -10.52 13.17 17.96
C ARG A 320 -11.33 12.28 18.89
N ARG A 321 -10.99 12.22 20.19
CA ARG A 321 -11.86 11.56 21.17
C ARG A 321 -13.13 12.35 21.47
N MET A 322 -13.17 13.66 21.18
CA MET A 322 -14.32 14.53 21.35
C MET A 322 -15.25 14.60 20.12
N GLY A 323 -14.85 14.06 18.97
CA GLY A 323 -15.59 14.18 17.70
C GLY A 323 -16.80 13.28 17.53
N ASN A 324 -17.12 12.38 18.48
CA ASN A 324 -18.22 11.41 18.34
C ASN A 324 -19.29 11.48 19.46
N ARG A 325 -19.32 12.53 20.25
CA ARG A 325 -20.48 12.83 21.12
C ARG A 325 -20.73 14.34 21.14
N ASN A 326 -21.92 14.70 20.64
CA ASN A 326 -22.53 16.03 20.69
C ASN A 326 -21.95 17.13 19.80
N ARG A 327 -22.43 17.19 18.55
CA ARG A 327 -22.64 18.46 17.85
C ARG A 327 -23.88 19.15 18.42
N GLN A 328 -23.72 19.85 19.50
CA GLN A 328 -24.63 20.96 19.85
C GLN A 328 -23.81 22.07 20.50
N HIS A 329 -23.77 23.21 19.80
CA HIS A 329 -23.46 24.57 20.24
C HIS A 329 -22.26 24.81 21.16
N LEU A 330 -21.13 25.17 20.58
CA LEU A 330 -20.17 26.06 21.22
C LEU A 330 -19.90 27.25 20.29
N LYS A 331 -20.51 28.39 20.61
CA LYS A 331 -20.14 29.69 20.06
C LYS A 331 -18.95 30.21 20.86
N MET A 332 -17.88 30.61 20.21
CA MET A 332 -16.81 31.37 20.83
C MET A 332 -17.24 32.84 21.00
N ASN A 333 -16.99 33.40 22.12
CA ASN A 333 -17.03 34.85 22.36
C ASN A 333 -15.63 35.45 22.08
N THR A 334 -15.63 36.76 21.78
CA THR A 334 -14.50 37.56 21.33
C THR A 334 -13.34 37.71 22.34
N ASP A 335 -13.43 37.12 23.52
CA ASP A 335 -12.45 37.30 24.61
C ASP A 335 -11.72 36.01 25.02
N GLY A 336 -11.79 34.93 24.23
CA GLY A 336 -10.89 33.79 24.34
C GLY A 336 -11.06 32.89 25.57
N ALA A 337 -12.17 32.95 26.30
CA ALA A 337 -12.46 32.03 27.40
C ALA A 337 -13.54 31.00 27.03
N LEU A 338 -13.29 29.74 27.38
CA LEU A 338 -14.23 28.62 27.26
C LEU A 338 -15.31 28.72 28.35
N ILE A 339 -16.54 28.72 27.93
CA ILE A 339 -17.69 28.40 28.78
C ILE A 339 -18.29 27.07 28.29
#